data_7f57662adf00927a3c913ab040caf76b
#
_entry.id   7f57662adf00927a3c913ab040caf76b
#
_cell.length_a   1.000
_cell.length_b   1.000
_cell.length_c   1.000
_cell.angle_alpha   90.00
_cell.angle_beta   90.00
_cell.angle_gamma   90.00
#
_symmetry.space_group_name_H-M   'P 1'
#
loop_
_entity.id
_entity.type
_entity.pdbx_description
1 polymer ?
#
loop_
_entity_poly.entity_id
_entity_poly.type
_entity_poly.pdbx_seq_one_letter_code
_entity_poly.pdbx_strand_id
1 'polypeptide(L)'
;MQDTNQPGIKMEVRQHESPNPRLKGFIKVHKDNMPIRPVVDYSEAPAYYLAKELNNILDTFLPLPNAFNVTNSLQLMNEVSDIPFTTDLHFASLDMADMYSNVPTDDIEHIIRSMCVYQDINTELMSEILAITQTILSQNYYGYNERTYVQPKGLAMGSPSSSVLSELYIQHMEHTKATHTLTKPGIVAYFRYVDDILLIYNKRLIDIEDVLSSLNIFCPNLKFTLEREKDNKLNFLDINIEKTNTSFSYNIYRKDTTTDTIIPMDSNHPLEHKMAAIRYLINRANTYNLHPTQKQTEMDNIMHILHNNGYNPSVIDVIQRQKQSPRQPQDTGKQKWARFTYSGKATRTVTKFFQQAGIRIAYCKKNNLGNILRRKSTDNNNNIYTNSGIYQLTCPTCEKTYTGITLRRIHANNVAVEKQ
;
A
#
# COMPACT_ATOMS: atom_id res chain seq x y z
N MET A 1 -2.33 -1.75 -43.53
CA MET A 1 -2.93 -2.66 -42.54
C MET A 1 -1.78 -3.36 -41.86
N GLN A 2 -1.33 -2.85 -40.72
CA GLN A 2 -0.35 -3.51 -39.85
C GLN A 2 -1.13 -4.32 -38.84
N ASP A 3 -1.00 -5.65 -38.89
CA ASP A 3 -1.52 -6.57 -37.89
C ASP A 3 -0.83 -6.30 -36.55
N THR A 4 -1.46 -5.58 -35.68
CA THR A 4 -1.04 -5.45 -34.29
C THR A 4 -1.54 -6.68 -33.53
N ASN A 5 -0.80 -7.77 -33.62
CA ASN A 5 -0.99 -8.96 -32.81
C ASN A 5 -0.55 -8.65 -31.37
N GLN A 6 -1.41 -8.01 -30.57
CA GLN A 6 -1.21 -7.94 -29.12
C GLN A 6 -1.48 -9.35 -28.54
N PRO A 7 -0.55 -9.93 -27.78
CA PRO A 7 -0.77 -11.25 -27.20
C PRO A 7 -1.89 -11.20 -26.17
N GLY A 8 -2.88 -12.06 -26.32
CA GLY A 8 -3.94 -12.25 -25.31
C GLY A 8 -3.37 -12.64 -23.95
N ILE A 9 -4.11 -12.34 -22.87
CA ILE A 9 -3.71 -12.66 -21.50
C ILE A 9 -3.84 -14.16 -21.29
N LYS A 10 -2.70 -14.89 -21.20
CA LYS A 10 -2.70 -16.31 -20.83
C LYS A 10 -2.54 -16.42 -19.31
N MET A 11 -3.61 -16.79 -18.62
CA MET A 11 -3.59 -17.06 -17.19
C MET A 11 -3.72 -18.54 -16.89
N GLU A 12 -2.78 -19.08 -16.12
CA GLU A 12 -2.89 -20.41 -15.53
C GLU A 12 -3.47 -20.25 -14.11
N VAL A 13 -4.78 -20.41 -13.95
CA VAL A 13 -5.45 -20.36 -12.65
C VAL A 13 -5.34 -21.74 -11.99
N ARG A 14 -4.47 -21.87 -11.00
CA ARG A 14 -4.43 -23.07 -10.16
C ARG A 14 -5.56 -23.03 -9.15
N GLN A 15 -6.40 -24.05 -9.14
CA GLN A 15 -7.41 -24.26 -8.10
C GLN A 15 -6.70 -24.48 -6.76
N HIS A 16 -6.85 -23.53 -5.83
CA HIS A 16 -6.52 -23.73 -4.43
C HIS A 16 -7.82 -23.65 -3.63
N GLU A 17 -8.03 -24.61 -2.74
CA GLU A 17 -9.04 -24.50 -1.68
C GLU A 17 -8.62 -23.35 -0.75
N SER A 18 -9.21 -22.19 -0.97
CA SER A 18 -8.83 -20.99 -0.22
C SER A 18 -9.89 -20.67 0.82
N PRO A 19 -9.50 -20.43 2.08
CA PRO A 19 -10.43 -19.97 3.10
C PRO A 19 -10.97 -18.57 2.76
N ASN A 20 -12.13 -18.22 3.31
CA ASN A 20 -12.67 -16.88 3.20
C ASN A 20 -11.63 -15.83 3.69
N PRO A 21 -11.48 -14.70 2.99
CA PRO A 21 -10.73 -13.57 3.51
C PRO A 21 -11.22 -13.20 4.91
N ARG A 22 -10.32 -12.94 5.86
CA ARG A 22 -10.70 -12.70 7.26
C ARG A 22 -10.66 -11.22 7.60
N LEU A 23 -11.74 -10.72 8.23
CA LEU A 23 -11.75 -9.37 8.76
C LEU A 23 -10.87 -9.27 10.02
N LYS A 24 -10.01 -8.25 10.06
CA LYS A 24 -9.21 -7.84 11.22
C LYS A 24 -9.52 -6.39 11.55
N GLY A 25 -9.68 -6.07 12.82
CA GLY A 25 -9.84 -4.70 13.30
C GLY A 25 -8.52 -4.18 13.89
N PHE A 26 -8.06 -3.03 13.41
CA PHE A 26 -6.92 -2.31 13.99
C PHE A 26 -7.40 -1.01 14.63
N ILE A 27 -7.12 -0.84 15.91
CA ILE A 27 -7.52 0.38 16.65
C ILE A 27 -6.57 1.53 16.26
N LYS A 28 -7.14 2.66 15.83
CA LYS A 28 -6.39 3.90 15.57
C LYS A 28 -6.19 4.65 16.89
N VAL A 29 -5.24 4.22 17.71
CA VAL A 29 -4.98 4.75 19.08
C VAL A 29 -4.59 6.24 19.11
N HIS A 30 -4.23 6.83 17.97
CA HIS A 30 -3.83 8.23 17.83
C HIS A 30 -4.97 9.16 17.41
N LYS A 31 -6.18 8.62 17.19
CA LYS A 31 -7.38 9.43 16.87
C LYS A 31 -8.36 9.41 18.05
N ASP A 32 -9.09 10.50 18.24
CA ASP A 32 -10.15 10.58 19.22
C ASP A 32 -11.16 9.45 19.00
N ASN A 33 -11.73 8.93 20.10
CA ASN A 33 -12.63 7.78 20.13
C ASN A 33 -12.03 6.46 19.61
N MET A 34 -10.73 6.41 19.35
CA MET A 34 -9.99 5.18 18.93
C MET A 34 -10.75 4.35 17.88
N PRO A 35 -11.10 4.91 16.71
CA PRO A 35 -11.88 4.19 15.72
C PRO A 35 -11.16 2.96 15.21
N ILE A 36 -11.93 1.93 14.83
CA ILE A 36 -11.39 0.69 14.28
C ILE A 36 -11.19 0.85 12.78
N ARG A 37 -9.98 0.52 12.30
CA ARG A 37 -9.70 0.33 10.88
C ARG A 37 -10.00 -1.13 10.51
N PRO A 38 -11.03 -1.43 9.71
CA PRO A 38 -11.28 -2.77 9.21
C PRO A 38 -10.26 -3.11 8.11
N VAL A 39 -9.58 -4.23 8.23
CA VAL A 39 -8.65 -4.74 7.21
C VAL A 39 -9.00 -6.18 6.91
N VAL A 40 -9.20 -6.48 5.64
CA VAL A 40 -9.47 -7.84 5.18
C VAL A 40 -8.15 -8.54 4.87
N ASP A 41 -7.82 -9.62 5.57
CA ASP A 41 -6.67 -10.47 5.22
C ASP A 41 -6.99 -11.26 3.95
N TYR A 42 -6.58 -10.69 2.84
CA TYR A 42 -6.87 -11.20 1.51
C TYR A 42 -5.85 -12.24 1.02
N SER A 43 -4.78 -12.50 1.80
CA SER A 43 -3.62 -13.31 1.37
C SER A 43 -3.95 -14.75 0.96
N GLU A 44 -5.05 -15.30 1.46
CA GLU A 44 -5.53 -16.64 1.14
C GLU A 44 -6.87 -16.60 0.37
N ALA A 45 -7.32 -15.43 -0.07
CA ALA A 45 -8.56 -15.28 -0.82
C ALA A 45 -8.47 -15.96 -2.20
N PRO A 46 -9.57 -16.55 -2.71
CA PRO A 46 -9.59 -17.15 -4.06
C PRO A 46 -9.12 -16.19 -5.15
N ALA A 47 -9.52 -14.92 -5.07
CA ALA A 47 -9.13 -13.88 -6.03
C ALA A 47 -7.76 -13.24 -5.78
N TYR A 48 -6.97 -13.69 -4.79
CA TYR A 48 -5.70 -13.02 -4.44
C TYR A 48 -4.73 -12.89 -5.61
N TYR A 49 -4.49 -14.01 -6.30
CA TYR A 49 -3.55 -14.01 -7.44
C TYR A 49 -4.12 -13.28 -8.64
N LEU A 50 -5.43 -13.38 -8.88
CA LEU A 50 -6.11 -12.63 -9.93
C LEU A 50 -6.01 -11.12 -9.68
N ALA A 51 -6.26 -10.68 -8.44
CA ALA A 51 -6.14 -9.28 -8.05
C ALA A 51 -4.70 -8.75 -8.16
N LYS A 52 -3.70 -9.61 -7.90
CA LYS A 52 -2.30 -9.26 -8.08
C LYS A 52 -1.93 -9.15 -9.56
N GLU A 53 -2.45 -10.05 -10.39
CA GLU A 53 -2.21 -10.01 -11.83
C GLU A 53 -2.90 -8.83 -12.49
N LEU A 54 -4.09 -8.43 -12.03
CA LEU A 54 -4.74 -7.21 -12.50
C LEU A 54 -3.84 -5.98 -12.36
N ASN A 55 -3.07 -5.87 -11.26
CA ASN A 55 -2.13 -4.75 -11.11
C ASN A 55 -1.08 -4.76 -12.24
N ASN A 56 -0.49 -5.92 -12.54
CA ASN A 56 0.51 -6.05 -13.62
C ASN A 56 -0.10 -5.67 -14.99
N ILE A 57 -1.35 -6.07 -15.21
CA ILE A 57 -2.09 -5.78 -16.45
C ILE A 57 -2.35 -4.28 -16.57
N LEU A 58 -2.88 -3.65 -15.50
CA LEU A 58 -3.14 -2.21 -15.49
C LEU A 58 -1.85 -1.40 -15.63
N ASP A 59 -0.79 -1.73 -14.92
CA ASP A 59 0.51 -1.06 -15.04
C ASP A 59 1.10 -1.17 -16.45
N THR A 60 0.85 -2.30 -17.14
CA THR A 60 1.39 -2.55 -18.46
C THR A 60 0.61 -1.88 -19.57
N PHE A 61 -0.71 -1.97 -19.54
CA PHE A 61 -1.59 -1.54 -20.63
C PHE A 61 -2.28 -0.21 -20.38
N LEU A 62 -2.47 0.16 -19.10
CA LEU A 62 -3.18 1.38 -18.69
C LEU A 62 -2.35 2.16 -17.63
N PRO A 63 -1.11 2.58 -17.96
CA PRO A 63 -0.27 3.27 -17.00
C PRO A 63 -0.92 4.59 -16.56
N LEU A 64 -0.87 4.85 -15.25
CA LEU A 64 -1.43 6.06 -14.66
C LEU A 64 -0.49 7.25 -14.88
N PRO A 65 -1.02 8.46 -15.15
CA PRO A 65 -0.20 9.66 -15.40
C PRO A 65 0.60 10.12 -14.18
N ASN A 66 0.13 9.86 -12.95
CA ASN A 66 0.80 10.22 -11.68
C ASN A 66 1.20 11.71 -11.58
N ALA A 67 0.41 12.60 -12.18
CA ALA A 67 0.74 14.02 -12.31
C ALA A 67 0.89 14.78 -10.98
N PHE A 68 0.17 14.33 -9.94
CA PHE A 68 0.17 14.96 -8.63
C PHE A 68 0.77 14.07 -7.53
N ASN A 69 1.18 12.86 -7.88
CA ASN A 69 1.62 11.88 -6.91
C ASN A 69 3.05 12.08 -6.50
N VAL A 70 3.29 12.08 -5.18
CA VAL A 70 4.62 11.94 -4.61
C VAL A 70 4.81 10.54 -4.07
N THR A 71 6.00 9.99 -4.26
CA THR A 71 6.32 8.60 -3.86
C THR A 71 6.82 8.49 -2.43
N ASN A 72 7.34 9.59 -1.87
CA ASN A 72 7.91 9.64 -0.52
C ASN A 72 8.21 11.09 -0.10
N SER A 73 8.50 11.27 1.19
CA SER A 73 8.82 12.59 1.75
C SER A 73 10.07 13.25 1.15
N LEU A 74 11.06 12.47 0.68
CA LEU A 74 12.27 13.05 0.07
C LEU A 74 11.95 13.72 -1.27
N GLN A 75 11.14 13.06 -2.11
CA GLN A 75 10.66 13.67 -3.36
C GLN A 75 9.86 14.94 -3.06
N LEU A 76 8.93 14.86 -2.10
CA LEU A 76 8.12 16.01 -1.69
C LEU A 76 8.99 17.19 -1.25
N MET A 77 10.00 16.96 -0.38
CA MET A 77 10.89 18.03 0.06
C MET A 77 11.63 18.70 -1.10
N ASN A 78 12.08 17.92 -2.09
CA ASN A 78 12.74 18.47 -3.26
C ASN A 78 11.78 19.35 -4.06
N GLU A 79 10.59 18.85 -4.37
CA GLU A 79 9.59 19.58 -5.14
C GLU A 79 9.09 20.84 -4.42
N VAL A 80 8.89 20.78 -3.09
CA VAL A 80 8.53 21.97 -2.30
C VAL A 80 9.68 22.98 -2.25
N SER A 81 10.94 22.53 -2.21
CA SER A 81 12.11 23.42 -2.20
C SER A 81 12.29 24.18 -3.52
N ASP A 82 11.78 23.65 -4.64
CA ASP A 82 11.81 24.30 -5.95
C ASP A 82 10.74 25.41 -6.10
N ILE A 83 9.78 25.48 -5.16
CA ILE A 83 8.75 26.53 -5.17
C ILE A 83 9.33 27.87 -4.74
N PRO A 84 9.18 28.94 -5.52
CA PRO A 84 9.60 30.27 -5.12
C PRO A 84 8.92 30.71 -3.82
N PHE A 85 9.73 30.98 -2.79
CA PHE A 85 9.22 31.36 -1.47
C PHE A 85 8.65 32.79 -1.49
N THR A 86 7.45 32.93 -0.91
CA THR A 86 6.87 34.22 -0.53
C THR A 86 6.21 34.12 0.84
N THR A 87 6.15 35.21 1.58
CA THR A 87 5.57 35.25 2.93
C THR A 87 4.06 34.97 2.96
N ASP A 88 3.39 35.15 1.82
CA ASP A 88 1.93 34.96 1.68
C ASP A 88 1.55 33.50 1.42
N LEU A 89 2.53 32.61 1.26
CA LEU A 89 2.28 31.18 1.10
C LEU A 89 1.87 30.54 2.41
N HIS A 90 0.87 29.69 2.34
CA HIS A 90 0.36 28.92 3.45
C HIS A 90 0.28 27.43 3.08
N PHE A 91 0.37 26.58 4.12
CA PHE A 91 0.19 25.14 3.98
C PHE A 91 -1.18 24.69 4.48
N ALA A 92 -1.74 23.72 3.81
CA ALA A 92 -2.88 22.98 4.29
C ALA A 92 -2.72 21.49 3.91
N SER A 93 -3.16 20.58 4.76
CA SER A 93 -3.31 19.19 4.38
C SER A 93 -4.77 18.80 4.33
N LEU A 94 -5.11 17.92 3.38
CA LEU A 94 -6.41 17.30 3.28
C LEU A 94 -6.24 15.78 3.46
N ASP A 95 -7.12 15.16 4.26
CA ASP A 95 -7.22 13.71 4.46
C ASP A 95 -8.53 13.21 3.82
N MET A 96 -8.46 12.17 3.00
CA MET A 96 -9.64 11.52 2.43
C MET A 96 -10.20 10.49 3.41
N ALA A 97 -11.33 10.81 4.04
CA ALA A 97 -11.95 9.95 5.02
C ALA A 97 -12.42 8.62 4.39
N ASP A 98 -11.91 7.51 4.96
CA ASP A 98 -12.29 6.14 4.59
C ASP A 98 -12.29 5.87 3.06
N MET A 99 -11.26 6.38 2.36
CA MET A 99 -11.10 6.38 0.90
C MET A 99 -11.50 5.05 0.27
N TYR A 100 -10.88 3.93 0.66
CA TYR A 100 -11.14 2.62 0.04
C TYR A 100 -12.61 2.21 0.10
N SER A 101 -13.28 2.46 1.23
CA SER A 101 -14.69 2.07 1.44
C SER A 101 -15.67 2.96 0.65
N ASN A 102 -15.20 4.10 0.17
CA ASN A 102 -16.02 5.11 -0.49
C ASN A 102 -15.74 5.23 -2.00
N VAL A 103 -14.75 4.51 -2.55
CA VAL A 103 -14.55 4.45 -4.01
C VAL A 103 -15.73 3.72 -4.65
N PRO A 104 -16.49 4.34 -5.58
CA PRO A 104 -17.60 3.69 -6.25
C PRO A 104 -17.08 2.67 -7.27
N THR A 105 -17.40 1.40 -7.04
CA THR A 105 -16.94 0.29 -7.88
C THR A 105 -17.48 0.35 -9.31
N ASP A 106 -18.68 0.88 -9.48
CA ASP A 106 -19.33 1.01 -10.80
C ASP A 106 -18.58 2.02 -11.70
N ASP A 107 -18.05 3.10 -11.12
CA ASP A 107 -17.26 4.09 -11.86
C ASP A 107 -15.93 3.51 -12.36
N ILE A 108 -15.34 2.55 -11.65
CA ILE A 108 -14.06 1.93 -12.02
C ILE A 108 -14.13 1.28 -13.40
N GLU A 109 -15.21 0.56 -13.69
CA GLU A 109 -15.40 -0.09 -15.00
C GLU A 109 -15.45 0.94 -16.12
N HIS A 110 -16.20 2.02 -15.93
CA HIS A 110 -16.31 3.11 -16.89
C HIS A 110 -14.96 3.81 -17.13
N ILE A 111 -14.19 4.03 -16.08
CA ILE A 111 -12.86 4.65 -16.17
C ILE A 111 -11.90 3.72 -16.95
N ILE A 112 -11.84 2.43 -16.61
CA ILE A 112 -11.01 1.46 -17.34
C ILE A 112 -11.39 1.42 -18.81
N ARG A 113 -12.67 1.38 -19.14
CA ARG A 113 -13.16 1.38 -20.52
C ARG A 113 -12.70 2.64 -21.27
N SER A 114 -12.84 3.80 -20.63
CA SER A 114 -12.43 5.09 -21.23
C SER A 114 -10.90 5.13 -21.45
N MET A 115 -10.11 4.60 -20.51
CA MET A 115 -8.67 4.51 -20.64
C MET A 115 -8.25 3.53 -21.74
N CYS A 116 -8.92 2.38 -21.87
CA CYS A 116 -8.67 1.44 -22.95
C CYS A 116 -8.90 2.09 -24.33
N VAL A 117 -9.97 2.86 -24.47
CA VAL A 117 -10.25 3.61 -25.72
C VAL A 117 -9.17 4.66 -25.98
N TYR A 118 -8.76 5.40 -24.94
CA TYR A 118 -7.72 6.43 -25.07
C TYR A 118 -6.35 5.85 -25.46
N GLN A 119 -6.01 4.65 -24.95
CA GLN A 119 -4.75 3.94 -25.22
C GLN A 119 -4.82 3.06 -26.50
N ASP A 120 -5.90 3.12 -27.26
CA ASP A 120 -6.13 2.32 -28.47
C ASP A 120 -6.00 0.79 -28.22
N ILE A 121 -6.46 0.34 -27.04
CA ILE A 121 -6.50 -1.08 -26.70
C ILE A 121 -7.57 -1.78 -27.52
N ASN A 122 -7.23 -2.95 -28.11
CA ASN A 122 -8.21 -3.69 -28.88
C ASN A 122 -9.40 -4.18 -28.04
N THR A 123 -10.53 -4.44 -28.67
CA THR A 123 -11.78 -4.80 -27.99
C THR A 123 -11.72 -6.13 -27.23
N GLU A 124 -10.90 -7.08 -27.69
CA GLU A 124 -10.73 -8.38 -27.05
C GLU A 124 -10.01 -8.21 -25.72
N LEU A 125 -8.82 -7.57 -25.71
CA LEU A 125 -8.06 -7.29 -24.49
C LEU A 125 -8.83 -6.40 -23.51
N MET A 126 -9.55 -5.37 -24.02
CA MET A 126 -10.42 -4.54 -23.17
C MET A 126 -11.49 -5.40 -22.49
N SER A 127 -12.13 -6.33 -23.20
CA SER A 127 -13.15 -7.21 -22.62
C SER A 127 -12.54 -8.13 -21.56
N GLU A 128 -11.33 -8.64 -21.75
CA GLU A 128 -10.62 -9.45 -20.76
C GLU A 128 -10.29 -8.64 -19.50
N ILE A 129 -9.75 -7.42 -19.64
CA ILE A 129 -9.43 -6.54 -18.50
C ILE A 129 -10.70 -6.24 -17.68
N LEU A 130 -11.80 -5.90 -18.35
CA LEU A 130 -13.07 -5.62 -17.71
C LEU A 130 -13.64 -6.85 -17.00
N ALA A 131 -13.58 -8.03 -17.62
CA ALA A 131 -14.06 -9.28 -17.02
C ALA A 131 -13.26 -9.66 -15.77
N ILE A 132 -11.93 -9.51 -15.80
CA ILE A 132 -11.06 -9.72 -14.63
C ILE A 132 -11.41 -8.75 -13.52
N THR A 133 -11.53 -7.45 -13.84
CA THR A 133 -11.87 -6.40 -12.89
C THR A 133 -13.22 -6.68 -12.23
N GLN A 134 -14.26 -6.97 -13.00
CA GLN A 134 -15.60 -7.27 -12.52
C GLN A 134 -15.62 -8.53 -11.64
N THR A 135 -14.84 -9.57 -12.02
CA THR A 135 -14.69 -10.78 -11.21
C THR A 135 -14.11 -10.45 -9.83
N ILE A 136 -13.08 -9.61 -9.76
CA ILE A 136 -12.45 -9.23 -8.49
C ILE A 136 -13.41 -8.36 -7.65
N LEU A 137 -14.06 -7.39 -8.25
CA LEU A 137 -15.00 -6.49 -7.57
C LEU A 137 -16.23 -7.24 -7.03
N SER A 138 -16.70 -8.27 -7.74
CA SER A 138 -17.80 -9.12 -7.27
C SER A 138 -17.43 -10.02 -6.07
N GLN A 139 -16.14 -10.27 -5.85
CA GLN A 139 -15.64 -11.08 -4.71
C GLN A 139 -15.31 -10.24 -3.47
N ASN A 140 -16.05 -9.19 -3.24
CA ASN A 140 -15.87 -8.27 -2.12
C ASN A 140 -16.56 -8.79 -0.85
N TYR A 141 -16.08 -9.92 -0.30
CA TYR A 141 -16.62 -10.58 0.88
C TYR A 141 -15.54 -10.92 1.89
N TYR A 142 -15.94 -11.12 3.15
CA TYR A 142 -15.03 -11.51 4.23
C TYR A 142 -15.74 -12.36 5.28
N GLY A 143 -14.96 -13.21 5.95
CA GLY A 143 -15.39 -14.00 7.10
C GLY A 143 -15.12 -13.25 8.41
N TYR A 144 -16.11 -13.22 9.28
CA TYR A 144 -15.97 -12.74 10.64
C TYR A 144 -16.90 -13.55 11.57
N ASN A 145 -16.36 -14.04 12.69
CA ASN A 145 -17.11 -14.83 13.68
C ASN A 145 -17.95 -15.95 13.02
N GLU A 146 -17.29 -16.80 12.23
CA GLU A 146 -17.87 -17.96 11.51
C GLU A 146 -18.97 -17.61 10.49
N ARG A 147 -19.20 -16.34 10.21
CA ARG A 147 -20.15 -15.87 9.20
C ARG A 147 -19.42 -15.21 8.05
N THR A 148 -20.02 -15.27 6.87
CA THR A 148 -19.54 -14.56 5.69
C THR A 148 -20.40 -13.32 5.48
N TYR A 149 -19.74 -12.19 5.29
CA TYR A 149 -20.35 -10.90 5.02
C TYR A 149 -19.90 -10.42 3.64
N VAL A 150 -20.76 -9.71 2.95
CA VAL A 150 -20.45 -9.03 1.70
C VAL A 150 -20.28 -7.55 1.99
N GLN A 151 -19.23 -6.94 1.45
CA GLN A 151 -19.06 -5.49 1.43
C GLN A 151 -19.77 -4.96 0.18
N PRO A 152 -20.90 -4.24 0.32
CA PRO A 152 -21.72 -3.88 -0.83
C PRO A 152 -21.18 -2.70 -1.63
N LYS A 153 -20.24 -1.93 -1.07
CA LYS A 153 -19.65 -0.72 -1.67
C LYS A 153 -18.17 -0.63 -1.36
N GLY A 154 -17.46 0.08 -2.21
CA GLY A 154 -16.05 0.37 -2.02
C GLY A 154 -15.14 -0.82 -2.27
N LEU A 155 -13.86 -0.61 -2.00
CA LEU A 155 -12.78 -1.57 -2.19
C LEU A 155 -12.38 -2.18 -0.85
N ALA A 156 -12.09 -3.48 -0.84
CA ALA A 156 -11.62 -4.16 0.36
C ALA A 156 -10.24 -3.68 0.76
N MET A 157 -10.11 -3.11 1.96
CA MET A 157 -8.82 -2.73 2.54
C MET A 157 -8.01 -3.99 2.81
N GLY A 158 -7.01 -4.26 1.94
CA GLY A 158 -6.16 -5.47 2.00
C GLY A 158 -6.21 -6.38 0.77
N SER A 159 -7.11 -6.14 -0.19
CA SER A 159 -7.01 -6.74 -1.52
C SER A 159 -5.81 -6.15 -2.28
N PRO A 160 -5.03 -6.96 -3.01
CA PRO A 160 -3.91 -6.46 -3.79
C PRO A 160 -4.29 -5.39 -4.81
N SER A 161 -5.45 -5.48 -5.43
CA SER A 161 -5.90 -4.53 -6.46
C SER A 161 -6.51 -3.25 -5.92
N SER A 162 -6.86 -3.19 -4.62
CA SER A 162 -7.57 -2.01 -4.08
C SER A 162 -6.75 -0.73 -4.19
N SER A 163 -5.43 -0.78 -4.03
CA SER A 163 -4.59 0.41 -4.15
C SER A 163 -4.53 0.95 -5.58
N VAL A 164 -4.37 0.09 -6.59
CA VAL A 164 -4.31 0.54 -7.99
C VAL A 164 -5.68 1.01 -8.48
N LEU A 165 -6.78 0.33 -8.07
CA LEU A 165 -8.13 0.73 -8.45
C LEU A 165 -8.57 2.04 -7.79
N SER A 166 -8.18 2.28 -6.51
CA SER A 166 -8.43 3.57 -5.87
C SER A 166 -7.62 4.68 -6.51
N GLU A 167 -6.36 4.41 -6.85
CA GLU A 167 -5.48 5.36 -7.52
C GLU A 167 -6.02 5.77 -8.91
N LEU A 168 -6.50 4.79 -9.66
CA LEU A 168 -7.16 5.00 -10.96
C LEU A 168 -8.38 5.92 -10.81
N TYR A 169 -9.24 5.67 -9.82
CA TYR A 169 -10.41 6.51 -9.56
C TYR A 169 -10.01 7.93 -9.15
N ILE A 170 -9.07 8.08 -8.22
CA ILE A 170 -8.67 9.40 -7.73
C ILE A 170 -8.02 10.23 -8.84
N GLN A 171 -7.08 9.66 -9.61
CA GLN A 171 -6.44 10.38 -10.70
C GLN A 171 -7.44 10.77 -11.79
N HIS A 172 -8.43 9.93 -12.08
CA HIS A 172 -9.52 10.30 -12.97
C HIS A 172 -10.30 11.52 -12.43
N MET A 173 -10.62 11.54 -11.14
CA MET A 173 -11.29 12.68 -10.49
C MET A 173 -10.43 13.94 -10.51
N GLU A 174 -9.14 13.83 -10.24
CA GLU A 174 -8.20 14.94 -10.29
C GLU A 174 -8.17 15.57 -11.69
N HIS A 175 -8.08 14.74 -12.73
CA HIS A 175 -8.01 15.23 -14.11
C HIS A 175 -9.32 15.76 -14.66
N THR A 176 -10.45 15.17 -14.29
CA THR A 176 -11.74 15.53 -14.91
C THR A 176 -12.53 16.55 -14.11
N LYS A 177 -12.52 16.46 -12.77
CA LYS A 177 -13.38 17.27 -11.90
C LYS A 177 -12.61 18.29 -11.07
N ALA A 178 -11.47 17.91 -10.51
CA ALA A 178 -10.72 18.77 -9.62
C ALA A 178 -9.79 19.76 -10.34
N THR A 179 -9.41 19.50 -11.58
CA THR A 179 -8.46 20.34 -12.36
C THR A 179 -8.82 21.82 -12.31
N HIS A 180 -10.09 22.17 -12.56
CA HIS A 180 -10.53 23.58 -12.51
C HIS A 180 -10.27 24.24 -11.15
N THR A 181 -10.42 23.49 -10.04
CA THR A 181 -10.14 24.01 -8.70
C THR A 181 -8.66 24.11 -8.45
N LEU A 182 -7.90 23.08 -8.85
CA LEU A 182 -6.45 23.00 -8.60
C LEU A 182 -5.63 23.98 -9.46
N THR A 183 -6.19 24.45 -10.58
CA THR A 183 -5.55 25.46 -11.44
C THR A 183 -5.97 26.89 -11.13
N LYS A 184 -6.80 27.13 -10.10
CA LYS A 184 -7.19 28.48 -9.70
C LYS A 184 -5.99 29.32 -9.31
N PRO A 185 -5.99 30.64 -9.68
CA PRO A 185 -5.00 31.56 -9.15
C PRO A 185 -5.00 31.52 -7.61
N GLY A 186 -3.84 31.33 -7.04
CA GLY A 186 -3.69 31.20 -5.59
C GLY A 186 -3.37 29.78 -5.11
N ILE A 187 -3.67 28.71 -5.86
CA ILE A 187 -3.10 27.38 -5.63
C ILE A 187 -1.71 27.36 -6.29
N VAL A 188 -0.66 27.20 -5.47
CA VAL A 188 0.74 27.21 -5.93
C VAL A 188 1.21 25.78 -6.21
N ALA A 189 0.82 24.84 -5.32
CA ALA A 189 1.15 23.44 -5.52
C ALA A 189 0.11 22.52 -4.85
N TYR A 190 -0.04 21.34 -5.44
CA TYR A 190 -0.87 20.25 -4.95
C TYR A 190 -0.07 18.96 -5.07
N PHE A 191 0.17 18.30 -3.95
CA PHE A 191 0.88 17.03 -3.85
C PHE A 191 0.01 16.00 -3.16
N ARG A 192 -0.05 14.80 -3.71
CA ARG A 192 -0.81 13.71 -3.10
C ARG A 192 0.04 12.48 -2.84
N TYR A 193 -0.12 11.92 -1.65
CA TYR A 193 0.41 10.63 -1.26
C TYR A 193 -0.75 9.73 -0.80
N VAL A 194 -1.26 8.89 -1.70
CA VAL A 194 -2.43 8.01 -1.50
C VAL A 194 -3.67 8.82 -1.12
N ASP A 195 -4.05 8.85 0.16
CA ASP A 195 -5.18 9.57 0.74
C ASP A 195 -4.81 10.93 1.36
N ASP A 196 -3.52 11.17 1.58
CA ASP A 196 -3.00 12.42 2.15
C ASP A 196 -2.65 13.43 1.05
N ILE A 197 -3.13 14.66 1.16
CA ILE A 197 -2.89 15.76 0.21
C ILE A 197 -2.22 16.91 0.92
N LEU A 198 -1.17 17.48 0.31
CA LEU A 198 -0.57 18.75 0.71
C LEU A 198 -0.91 19.82 -0.32
N LEU A 199 -1.46 20.92 0.15
CA LEU A 199 -1.70 22.14 -0.63
C LEU A 199 -0.76 23.25 -0.16
N ILE A 200 -0.15 23.94 -1.13
CA ILE A 200 0.57 25.20 -0.93
C ILE A 200 -0.21 26.28 -1.68
N TYR A 201 -0.65 27.30 -0.97
CA TYR A 201 -1.54 28.31 -1.54
C TYR A 201 -1.21 29.73 -1.05
N ASN A 202 -1.57 30.71 -1.84
CA ASN A 202 -1.48 32.12 -1.47
C ASN A 202 -2.80 32.58 -0.82
N LYS A 203 -2.77 32.83 0.49
CA LYS A 203 -3.95 33.19 1.29
C LYS A 203 -4.61 34.50 0.86
N ARG A 204 -3.89 35.41 0.17
CA ARG A 204 -4.49 36.63 -0.34
C ARG A 204 -5.33 36.42 -1.58
N LEU A 205 -5.09 35.32 -2.31
CA LEU A 205 -5.75 35.05 -3.59
C LEU A 205 -6.87 34.03 -3.48
N ILE A 206 -6.83 33.14 -2.49
CA ILE A 206 -7.81 32.06 -2.35
C ILE A 206 -8.06 31.72 -0.87
N ASP A 207 -9.33 31.46 -0.55
CA ASP A 207 -9.70 30.84 0.72
C ASP A 207 -9.63 29.30 0.59
N ILE A 208 -8.93 28.66 1.49
CA ILE A 208 -8.77 27.21 1.50
C ILE A 208 -10.09 26.46 1.77
N GLU A 209 -11.06 27.12 2.46
CA GLU A 209 -12.40 26.55 2.68
C GLU A 209 -13.20 26.46 1.38
N ASP A 210 -13.00 27.39 0.46
CA ASP A 210 -13.62 27.34 -0.86
C ASP A 210 -13.05 26.19 -1.70
N VAL A 211 -11.75 25.90 -1.53
CA VAL A 211 -11.10 24.75 -2.17
C VAL A 211 -11.65 23.46 -1.59
N LEU A 212 -11.71 23.32 -0.26
CA LEU A 212 -12.30 22.17 0.42
C LEU A 212 -13.74 21.92 -0.02
N SER A 213 -14.55 22.97 0.00
CA SER A 213 -15.97 22.91 -0.41
C SER A 213 -16.12 22.46 -1.86
N SER A 214 -15.28 23.00 -2.75
CA SER A 214 -15.28 22.62 -4.17
C SER A 214 -14.91 21.14 -4.35
N LEU A 215 -13.87 20.65 -3.67
CA LEU A 215 -13.47 19.24 -3.74
C LEU A 215 -14.57 18.31 -3.20
N ASN A 216 -15.21 18.65 -2.09
CA ASN A 216 -16.30 17.86 -1.53
C ASN A 216 -17.56 17.85 -2.43
N ILE A 217 -17.79 18.90 -3.23
CA ILE A 217 -18.88 18.95 -4.22
C ILE A 217 -18.54 18.09 -5.44
N PHE A 218 -17.30 18.18 -5.96
CA PHE A 218 -16.90 17.46 -7.17
C PHE A 218 -16.68 15.96 -6.95
N CYS A 219 -16.35 15.58 -5.73
CA CYS A 219 -16.11 14.20 -5.33
C CYS A 219 -17.08 13.75 -4.23
N PRO A 220 -18.39 13.64 -4.49
CA PRO A 220 -19.40 13.42 -3.46
C PRO A 220 -19.24 12.10 -2.70
N ASN A 221 -18.56 11.13 -3.29
CA ASN A 221 -18.26 9.84 -2.67
C ASN A 221 -17.04 9.89 -1.74
N LEU A 222 -16.17 10.88 -1.89
CA LEU A 222 -14.98 11.08 -1.08
C LEU A 222 -15.17 12.31 -0.19
N LYS A 223 -14.97 12.15 1.11
CA LYS A 223 -15.05 13.26 2.06
C LYS A 223 -13.67 13.72 2.44
N PHE A 224 -13.35 14.96 2.10
CA PHE A 224 -12.10 15.61 2.48
C PHE A 224 -12.25 16.35 3.80
N THR A 225 -11.25 16.22 4.67
CA THR A 225 -11.12 16.98 5.92
C THR A 225 -9.87 17.83 5.84
N LEU A 226 -9.92 19.03 6.44
CA LEU A 226 -8.87 20.04 6.34
C LEU A 226 -8.10 20.16 7.65
N GLU A 227 -6.78 20.14 7.58
CA GLU A 227 -5.87 20.58 8.61
C GLU A 227 -5.06 21.77 8.10
N ARG A 228 -5.04 22.87 8.88
CA ARG A 228 -4.27 24.07 8.54
C ARG A 228 -2.94 24.09 9.27
N GLU A 229 -1.98 24.80 8.70
CA GLU A 229 -0.74 25.09 9.42
C GLU A 229 -1.01 25.82 10.74
N LYS A 230 -0.19 25.51 11.74
CA LYS A 230 -0.14 26.21 13.02
C LYS A 230 1.26 26.77 13.23
N ASP A 231 1.37 28.03 13.59
CA ASP A 231 2.67 28.69 13.84
C ASP A 231 3.68 28.50 12.68
N ASN A 232 3.20 28.66 11.45
CA ASN A 232 3.95 28.43 10.22
C ASN A 232 4.47 27.00 10.01
N LYS A 233 3.88 26.00 10.66
CA LYS A 233 4.27 24.59 10.59
C LYS A 233 3.12 23.72 10.20
N LEU A 234 3.40 22.70 9.40
CA LEU A 234 2.46 21.63 9.07
C LEU A 234 3.18 20.29 9.08
N ASN A 235 2.54 19.28 9.69
CA ASN A 235 3.01 17.91 9.61
C ASN A 235 2.42 17.24 8.37
N PHE A 236 3.27 16.66 7.54
CA PHE A 236 2.82 15.89 6.39
C PHE A 236 3.73 14.68 6.18
N LEU A 237 3.15 13.51 6.03
CA LEU A 237 3.85 12.23 6.03
C LEU A 237 4.73 12.06 7.29
N ASP A 238 6.04 11.91 7.11
CA ASP A 238 7.01 11.80 8.20
C ASP A 238 7.91 13.04 8.36
N ILE A 239 7.46 14.18 7.81
CA ILE A 239 8.14 15.47 7.95
C ILE A 239 7.23 16.54 8.55
N ASN A 240 7.85 17.48 9.23
CA ASN A 240 7.27 18.75 9.59
C ASN A 240 7.84 19.82 8.67
N ILE A 241 6.98 20.50 7.93
CA ILE A 241 7.35 21.60 7.03
C ILE A 241 7.16 22.90 7.78
N GLU A 242 8.18 23.73 7.84
CA GLU A 242 8.17 25.01 8.55
C GLU A 242 8.54 26.15 7.59
N LYS A 243 7.76 27.24 7.63
CA LYS A 243 8.13 28.49 6.94
C LYS A 243 9.06 29.29 7.84
N THR A 244 10.25 29.56 7.34
CA THR A 244 11.15 30.56 7.92
C THR A 244 10.89 31.93 7.30
N ASN A 245 11.70 32.93 7.63
CA ASN A 245 11.56 34.27 7.04
C ASN A 245 11.93 34.30 5.56
N THR A 246 12.71 33.35 5.06
CA THR A 246 13.31 33.37 3.72
C THR A 246 13.13 32.08 2.91
N SER A 247 12.72 30.98 3.55
CA SER A 247 12.67 29.66 2.89
C SER A 247 11.77 28.69 3.64
N PHE A 248 11.62 27.50 3.07
CA PHE A 248 11.06 26.34 3.77
C PHE A 248 12.17 25.58 4.51
N SER A 249 11.85 25.08 5.69
CA SER A 249 12.70 24.24 6.52
C SER A 249 11.98 22.95 6.88
N TYR A 250 12.72 21.88 7.06
CA TYR A 250 12.16 20.56 7.30
C TYR A 250 12.71 19.93 8.56
N ASN A 251 11.82 19.27 9.30
CA ASN A 251 12.14 18.46 10.47
C ASN A 251 11.52 17.06 10.30
N ILE A 252 12.07 16.07 10.97
CA ILE A 252 11.45 14.74 11.01
C ILE A 252 10.30 14.77 12.00
N TYR A 253 9.10 14.47 11.49
CA TYR A 253 7.90 14.34 12.32
C TYR A 253 7.79 12.92 12.90
N ARG A 254 7.51 12.85 14.17
CA ARG A 254 7.15 11.63 14.89
C ARG A 254 5.79 11.81 15.53
N LYS A 255 4.87 10.87 15.29
CA LYS A 255 3.57 10.87 15.96
C LYS A 255 3.79 10.67 17.46
N ASP A 256 2.96 11.26 18.32
CA ASP A 256 3.04 11.12 19.79
C ASP A 256 2.96 9.66 20.24
N THR A 257 2.34 8.81 19.44
CA THR A 257 2.26 7.36 19.68
C THR A 257 3.50 6.58 19.23
N THR A 258 4.48 7.25 18.61
CA THR A 258 5.72 6.59 18.18
C THR A 258 6.51 6.13 19.41
N THR A 259 6.85 4.86 19.44
CA THR A 259 7.75 4.30 20.47
C THR A 259 9.16 4.22 19.92
N ASP A 260 10.15 4.46 20.77
CA ASP A 260 11.57 4.31 20.43
C ASP A 260 12.04 2.85 20.49
N THR A 261 11.10 1.91 20.39
CA THR A 261 11.37 0.48 20.44
C THR A 261 11.69 -0.04 19.06
N ILE A 262 12.90 -0.56 18.89
CA ILE A 262 13.35 -1.35 17.75
C ILE A 262 13.66 -2.78 18.21
N ILE A 263 14.03 -3.68 17.29
CA ILE A 263 14.42 -5.04 17.70
C ILE A 263 15.63 -4.95 18.63
N PRO A 264 15.54 -5.34 19.92
CA PRO A 264 16.63 -5.21 20.88
C PRO A 264 17.87 -6.01 20.48
N MET A 265 19.04 -5.54 20.90
CA MET A 265 20.32 -6.18 20.53
C MET A 265 20.45 -7.60 21.09
N ASP A 266 19.92 -7.88 22.26
CA ASP A 266 19.93 -9.19 22.91
C ASP A 266 18.91 -10.19 22.34
N SER A 267 17.94 -9.71 21.54
CA SER A 267 16.90 -10.56 20.95
C SER A 267 17.50 -11.64 20.01
N ASN A 268 16.83 -12.79 19.91
CA ASN A 268 17.27 -13.85 19.00
C ASN A 268 16.74 -13.62 17.55
N HIS A 269 17.10 -12.46 16.95
CA HIS A 269 16.84 -12.15 15.54
C HIS A 269 18.14 -12.14 14.72
N PRO A 270 18.07 -12.38 13.39
CA PRO A 270 19.23 -12.18 12.51
C PRO A 270 19.75 -10.74 12.62
N LEU A 271 21.06 -10.56 12.50
CA LEU A 271 21.66 -9.23 12.58
C LEU A 271 21.11 -8.28 11.49
N GLU A 272 20.80 -8.82 10.32
CA GLU A 272 20.20 -8.07 9.21
C GLU A 272 18.88 -7.42 9.60
N HIS A 273 18.02 -8.15 10.32
CA HIS A 273 16.74 -7.64 10.81
C HIS A 273 16.96 -6.56 11.89
N LYS A 274 17.89 -6.77 12.82
CA LYS A 274 18.25 -5.80 13.85
C LYS A 274 18.77 -4.49 13.25
N MET A 275 19.65 -4.60 12.25
CA MET A 275 20.27 -3.46 11.59
C MET A 275 19.32 -2.72 10.63
N ALA A 276 18.20 -3.31 10.22
CA ALA A 276 17.31 -2.71 9.23
C ALA A 276 16.72 -1.37 9.70
N ALA A 277 16.18 -1.32 10.90
CA ALA A 277 15.62 -0.11 11.49
C ALA A 277 16.70 0.97 11.67
N ILE A 278 17.89 0.59 12.17
CA ILE A 278 19.00 1.52 12.39
C ILE A 278 19.47 2.13 11.06
N ARG A 279 19.63 1.31 10.03
CA ARG A 279 19.99 1.79 8.69
C ARG A 279 18.94 2.73 8.11
N TYR A 280 17.66 2.44 8.34
CA TYR A 280 16.57 3.32 7.92
C TYR A 280 16.66 4.69 8.60
N LEU A 281 16.81 4.74 9.93
CA LEU A 281 16.91 5.99 10.68
C LEU A 281 18.12 6.83 10.24
N ILE A 282 19.31 6.22 10.16
CA ILE A 282 20.53 6.91 9.71
C ILE A 282 20.41 7.36 8.24
N ASN A 283 19.81 6.53 7.39
CA ASN A 283 19.61 6.90 6.00
C ASN A 283 18.72 8.12 5.88
N ARG A 284 17.60 8.15 6.60
CA ARG A 284 16.66 9.26 6.64
C ARG A 284 17.34 10.55 7.11
N ALA A 285 18.06 10.52 8.24
CA ALA A 285 18.79 11.67 8.76
C ALA A 285 19.86 12.22 7.79
N ASN A 286 20.41 11.37 6.92
CA ASN A 286 21.44 11.77 5.97
C ASN A 286 20.92 12.17 4.59
N THR A 287 19.73 11.73 4.20
CA THR A 287 19.17 11.96 2.87
C THR A 287 18.14 13.10 2.85
N TYR A 288 17.46 13.32 3.97
CA TYR A 288 16.52 14.43 4.07
C TYR A 288 17.25 15.77 4.13
N ASN A 289 16.67 16.78 3.49
CA ASN A 289 17.21 18.14 3.46
C ASN A 289 16.91 18.88 4.78
N LEU A 290 17.51 18.38 5.87
CA LEU A 290 17.34 18.94 7.22
C LEU A 290 18.31 20.09 7.44
N HIS A 291 17.87 21.13 8.15
CA HIS A 291 18.79 22.15 8.65
C HIS A 291 19.85 21.50 9.57
N PRO A 292 21.11 21.96 9.59
CA PRO A 292 22.18 21.33 10.38
C PRO A 292 21.85 21.10 11.85
N THR A 293 21.16 22.03 12.51
CA THR A 293 20.72 21.88 13.91
C THR A 293 19.68 20.75 14.04
N GLN A 294 18.76 20.62 13.11
CA GLN A 294 17.73 19.58 13.11
C GLN A 294 18.35 18.22 12.82
N LYS A 295 19.34 18.18 11.92
CA LYS A 295 20.09 16.95 11.67
C LYS A 295 20.83 16.47 12.90
N GLN A 296 21.45 17.38 13.68
CA GLN A 296 22.11 17.03 14.93
C GLN A 296 21.11 16.49 15.96
N THR A 297 19.98 17.18 16.15
CA THR A 297 18.89 16.71 17.01
C THR A 297 18.41 15.30 16.62
N GLU A 298 18.28 15.03 15.32
CA GLU A 298 17.88 13.69 14.85
C GLU A 298 18.94 12.64 15.15
N MET A 299 20.24 12.97 15.01
CA MET A 299 21.34 12.06 15.36
C MET A 299 21.36 11.77 16.86
N ASP A 300 21.09 12.75 17.71
CA ASP A 300 20.98 12.58 19.17
C ASP A 300 19.80 11.67 19.52
N ASN A 301 18.65 11.84 18.88
CA ASN A 301 17.50 10.94 19.01
C ASN A 301 17.84 9.50 18.60
N ILE A 302 18.56 9.33 17.49
CA ILE A 302 19.01 7.99 17.04
C ILE A 302 19.92 7.36 18.09
N MET A 303 20.88 8.11 18.65
CA MET A 303 21.75 7.61 19.72
C MET A 303 20.93 7.17 20.95
N HIS A 304 19.91 7.96 21.34
CA HIS A 304 19.02 7.60 22.42
C HIS A 304 18.25 6.30 22.15
N ILE A 305 17.67 6.16 20.95
CA ILE A 305 17.00 4.92 20.51
C ILE A 305 17.94 3.72 20.59
N LEU A 306 19.18 3.87 20.10
CA LEU A 306 20.18 2.80 20.16
C LEU A 306 20.48 2.39 21.58
N HIS A 307 20.76 3.34 22.46
CA HIS A 307 21.05 3.09 23.86
C HIS A 307 19.90 2.34 24.55
N ASN A 308 18.66 2.80 24.38
CA ASN A 308 17.48 2.20 25.00
C ASN A 308 17.21 0.76 24.53
N ASN A 309 17.71 0.38 23.36
CA ASN A 309 17.56 -0.96 22.79
C ASN A 309 18.85 -1.82 22.88
N GLY A 310 19.82 -1.40 23.71
CA GLY A 310 21.02 -2.16 24.02
C GLY A 310 22.10 -2.20 22.93
N TYR A 311 22.07 -1.24 21.99
CA TYR A 311 23.08 -1.11 20.94
C TYR A 311 24.23 -0.20 21.38
N ASN A 312 25.45 -0.55 20.95
CA ASN A 312 26.57 0.37 21.07
C ASN A 312 26.47 1.46 20.00
N PRO A 313 26.57 2.76 20.35
CA PRO A 313 26.53 3.87 19.38
C PRO A 313 27.52 3.75 18.21
N SER A 314 28.66 3.07 18.40
CA SER A 314 29.65 2.83 17.33
C SER A 314 29.06 2.09 16.10
N VAL A 315 27.88 1.52 16.23
CA VAL A 315 27.17 0.91 15.09
C VAL A 315 26.86 1.95 14.01
N ILE A 316 26.71 3.22 14.37
CA ILE A 316 26.49 4.33 13.43
C ILE A 316 27.69 4.45 12.50
N ASP A 317 28.90 4.49 13.04
CA ASP A 317 30.14 4.62 12.27
C ASP A 317 30.33 3.45 11.30
N VAL A 318 30.01 2.25 11.77
CA VAL A 318 30.07 1.04 10.92
C VAL A 318 29.12 1.16 9.72
N ILE A 319 27.89 1.62 9.95
CA ILE A 319 26.89 1.78 8.89
C ILE A 319 27.31 2.89 7.91
N GLN A 320 27.82 4.01 8.41
CA GLN A 320 28.28 5.12 7.58
C GLN A 320 29.47 4.73 6.70
N ARG A 321 30.46 4.03 7.24
CA ARG A 321 31.61 3.49 6.47
C ARG A 321 31.19 2.52 5.38
N GLN A 322 30.23 1.60 5.69
CA GLN A 322 29.70 0.66 4.70
C GLN A 322 29.00 1.36 3.53
N LYS A 323 28.43 2.54 3.76
CA LYS A 323 27.75 3.34 2.71
C LYS A 323 28.75 4.04 1.80
N GLN A 324 29.92 4.41 2.30
CA GLN A 324 31.00 5.08 1.54
C GLN A 324 31.80 4.09 0.67
N SER A 325 31.77 2.81 0.98
CA SER A 325 32.44 1.78 0.18
C SER A 325 31.70 1.60 -1.17
N PRO A 326 32.40 1.66 -2.31
CA PRO A 326 31.74 1.45 -3.61
C PRO A 326 31.10 0.06 -3.62
N ARG A 327 29.81 0.02 -3.93
CA ARG A 327 29.11 -1.24 -4.18
C ARG A 327 29.71 -1.84 -5.45
N GLN A 328 30.28 -3.04 -5.36
CA GLN A 328 30.65 -3.77 -6.58
C GLN A 328 29.39 -3.90 -7.45
N PRO A 329 29.53 -3.70 -8.78
CA PRO A 329 28.42 -3.92 -9.71
C PRO A 329 27.83 -5.31 -9.43
N GLN A 330 26.54 -5.35 -9.10
CA GLN A 330 25.88 -6.63 -8.92
C GLN A 330 25.67 -7.22 -10.31
N ASP A 331 26.14 -8.45 -10.50
CA ASP A 331 25.83 -9.25 -11.68
C ASP A 331 24.29 -9.26 -11.85
N THR A 332 23.80 -8.75 -12.98
CA THR A 332 22.38 -8.62 -13.31
C THR A 332 21.72 -9.96 -13.63
N GLY A 333 22.43 -11.08 -13.50
CA GLY A 333 21.87 -12.42 -13.62
C GLY A 333 20.79 -12.69 -12.57
N LYS A 334 19.79 -13.52 -12.93
CA LYS A 334 18.71 -13.93 -12.00
C LYS A 334 19.29 -14.53 -10.73
N GLN A 335 19.38 -13.70 -9.67
CA GLN A 335 19.98 -14.07 -8.40
C GLN A 335 19.12 -15.11 -7.68
N LYS A 336 19.69 -16.24 -7.34
CA LYS A 336 19.01 -17.32 -6.60
C LYS A 336 18.88 -16.94 -5.12
N TRP A 337 17.68 -17.10 -4.57
CA TRP A 337 17.37 -16.87 -3.16
C TRP A 337 16.91 -18.16 -2.48
N ALA A 338 17.35 -18.39 -1.24
CA ALA A 338 16.84 -19.44 -0.38
C ALA A 338 16.33 -18.86 0.95
N ARG A 339 15.19 -19.36 1.41
CA ARG A 339 14.57 -18.94 2.67
C ARG A 339 14.96 -19.90 3.79
N PHE A 340 15.53 -19.37 4.89
CA PHE A 340 15.91 -20.14 6.07
C PHE A 340 15.25 -19.61 7.33
N THR A 341 14.73 -20.53 8.16
CA THR A 341 14.26 -20.17 9.50
C THR A 341 15.46 -19.93 10.40
N TYR A 342 15.59 -18.73 10.94
CA TYR A 342 16.68 -18.38 11.85
C TYR A 342 16.37 -18.87 13.27
N SER A 343 17.20 -19.78 13.81
CA SER A 343 17.11 -20.33 15.16
C SER A 343 18.32 -19.97 16.05
N GLY A 344 19.20 -19.11 15.57
CA GLY A 344 20.38 -18.67 16.29
C GLY A 344 21.66 -18.72 15.46
N LYS A 345 22.80 -18.56 16.10
CA LYS A 345 24.12 -18.49 15.43
C LYS A 345 24.42 -19.72 14.56
N ALA A 346 24.00 -20.92 14.97
CA ALA A 346 24.19 -22.17 14.23
C ALA A 346 23.56 -22.11 12.82
N THR A 347 22.45 -21.38 12.63
CA THR A 347 21.83 -21.18 11.31
C THR A 347 22.80 -20.54 10.33
N ARG A 348 23.65 -19.60 10.78
CA ARG A 348 24.63 -18.93 9.93
C ARG A 348 25.74 -19.88 9.46
N THR A 349 26.14 -20.84 10.28
CA THR A 349 27.13 -21.86 9.89
C THR A 349 26.62 -22.68 8.72
N VAL A 350 25.35 -23.10 8.79
CA VAL A 350 24.72 -23.85 7.68
C VAL A 350 24.55 -22.99 6.43
N THR A 351 24.03 -21.78 6.58
CA THR A 351 23.73 -20.92 5.43
C THR A 351 24.96 -20.37 4.73
N LYS A 352 26.12 -20.36 5.39
CA LYS A 352 27.41 -19.98 4.79
C LYS A 352 27.76 -20.82 3.54
N PHE A 353 27.45 -22.11 3.56
CA PHE A 353 27.70 -22.99 2.40
C PHE A 353 26.88 -22.58 1.18
N PHE A 354 25.61 -22.19 1.40
CA PHE A 354 24.75 -21.72 0.33
C PHE A 354 25.21 -20.36 -0.23
N GLN A 355 25.67 -19.47 0.67
CA GLN A 355 26.21 -18.17 0.26
C GLN A 355 27.51 -18.34 -0.57
N GLN A 356 28.37 -19.29 -0.21
CA GLN A 356 29.56 -19.64 -0.99
C GLN A 356 29.21 -20.20 -2.39
N ALA A 357 28.04 -20.83 -2.52
CA ALA A 357 27.51 -21.30 -3.80
C ALA A 357 26.72 -20.19 -4.56
N GLY A 358 26.86 -18.92 -4.19
CA GLY A 358 26.19 -17.80 -4.87
C GLY A 358 24.70 -17.66 -4.57
N ILE A 359 24.17 -18.36 -3.56
CA ILE A 359 22.76 -18.28 -3.16
C ILE A 359 22.59 -17.23 -2.07
N ARG A 360 21.74 -16.24 -2.29
CA ARG A 360 21.36 -15.27 -1.25
C ARG A 360 20.39 -15.88 -0.24
N ILE A 361 20.56 -15.53 1.03
CA ILE A 361 19.76 -16.07 2.12
C ILE A 361 18.78 -15.03 2.62
N ALA A 362 17.49 -15.39 2.62
CA ALA A 362 16.43 -14.65 3.28
C ALA A 362 16.08 -15.34 4.60
N TYR A 363 16.48 -14.74 5.72
CA TYR A 363 16.12 -15.25 7.03
C TYR A 363 14.66 -14.94 7.37
N CYS A 364 13.96 -15.88 8.00
CA CYS A 364 12.64 -15.69 8.56
C CYS A 364 12.57 -16.19 10.01
N LYS A 365 11.64 -15.65 10.78
CA LYS A 365 11.29 -16.11 12.13
C LYS A 365 9.86 -16.66 12.09
N LYS A 366 9.71 -17.94 12.44
CA LYS A 366 8.40 -18.58 12.56
C LYS A 366 7.80 -18.43 13.96
N ASN A 367 8.66 -18.32 14.97
CA ASN A 367 8.28 -18.29 16.38
C ASN A 367 8.09 -16.84 16.85
N ASN A 368 6.98 -16.23 16.50
CA ASN A 368 6.57 -14.91 16.96
C ASN A 368 5.16 -14.96 17.56
N LEU A 369 4.82 -13.96 18.38
CA LEU A 369 3.53 -13.89 19.08
C LEU A 369 2.35 -13.98 18.11
N GLY A 370 2.41 -13.33 16.94
CA GLY A 370 1.36 -13.40 15.95
C GLY A 370 1.10 -14.83 15.46
N ASN A 371 2.15 -15.62 15.22
CA ASN A 371 2.01 -17.03 14.84
C ASN A 371 1.53 -17.92 15.98
N ILE A 372 1.94 -17.62 17.21
CA ILE A 372 1.48 -18.35 18.41
C ILE A 372 0.01 -18.09 18.64
N LEU A 373 -0.43 -16.83 18.55
CA LEU A 373 -1.84 -16.47 18.72
C LEU A 373 -2.72 -17.02 17.59
N ARG A 374 -2.25 -17.01 16.35
CA ARG A 374 -2.97 -17.61 15.21
C ARG A 374 -3.17 -19.11 15.36
N ARG A 375 -2.18 -19.86 15.90
CA ARG A 375 -2.29 -21.31 16.11
C ARG A 375 -3.40 -21.69 17.07
N LYS A 376 -3.77 -20.83 18.02
CA LYS A 376 -4.84 -21.08 18.99
C LYS A 376 -6.25 -20.86 18.41
N SER A 377 -6.38 -20.20 17.27
CA SER A 377 -7.68 -19.94 16.61
C SER A 377 -8.01 -20.90 15.48
N THR A 378 -7.14 -21.84 15.17
CA THR A 378 -7.44 -22.92 14.22
C THR A 378 -8.04 -24.10 14.98
N ASP A 379 -9.35 -24.09 15.17
CA ASP A 379 -10.08 -25.30 15.44
C ASP A 379 -9.82 -26.31 14.32
N ASN A 380 -9.43 -27.52 14.71
CA ASN A 380 -9.08 -28.64 13.84
C ASN A 380 -10.27 -29.24 13.04
N ASN A 381 -11.30 -28.46 12.77
CA ASN A 381 -12.37 -28.87 11.89
C ASN A 381 -12.12 -28.41 10.46
N ASN A 382 -11.10 -28.98 9.83
CA ASN A 382 -10.87 -28.87 8.39
C ASN A 382 -11.94 -29.69 7.61
N ASN A 383 -13.19 -29.31 7.74
CA ASN A 383 -14.19 -29.82 6.83
C ASN A 383 -14.10 -28.98 5.55
N ILE A 384 -13.48 -29.52 4.49
CA ILE A 384 -13.30 -28.89 3.19
C ILE A 384 -14.60 -28.32 2.60
N TYR A 385 -15.77 -28.86 3.01
CA TYR A 385 -17.09 -28.40 2.56
C TYR A 385 -17.60 -27.13 3.28
N THR A 386 -16.86 -26.58 4.24
CA THR A 386 -17.25 -25.37 4.97
C THR A 386 -16.68 -24.10 4.39
N ASN A 387 -15.79 -24.22 3.41
CA ASN A 387 -15.10 -23.06 2.79
C ASN A 387 -15.88 -22.56 1.58
N SER A 388 -15.83 -21.27 1.32
CA SER A 388 -16.22 -20.68 0.04
C SER A 388 -15.15 -20.99 -1.01
N GLY A 389 -15.54 -21.13 -2.26
CA GLY A 389 -14.61 -21.43 -3.34
C GLY A 389 -15.22 -21.23 -4.72
N ILE A 390 -14.36 -21.36 -5.73
CA ILE A 390 -14.80 -21.45 -7.12
C ILE A 390 -14.96 -22.93 -7.44
N TYR A 391 -16.09 -23.30 -8.00
CA TYR A 391 -16.35 -24.67 -8.46
C TYR A 391 -16.63 -24.68 -9.95
N GLN A 392 -16.24 -25.75 -10.58
CA GLN A 392 -16.53 -26.03 -11.98
C GLN A 392 -17.31 -27.34 -12.08
N LEU A 393 -18.47 -27.26 -12.70
CA LEU A 393 -19.30 -28.43 -13.00
C LEU A 393 -19.21 -28.69 -14.50
N THR A 394 -18.85 -29.92 -14.88
CA THR A 394 -18.82 -30.31 -16.30
C THR A 394 -19.99 -31.31 -16.51
N CYS A 395 -20.83 -31.01 -17.49
CA CYS A 395 -21.90 -31.92 -17.89
C CYS A 395 -21.29 -33.18 -18.56
N PRO A 396 -21.52 -34.40 -18.04
CA PRO A 396 -20.92 -35.59 -18.63
C PRO A 396 -21.53 -35.96 -20.00
N THR A 397 -22.67 -35.36 -20.36
CA THR A 397 -23.37 -35.66 -21.61
C THR A 397 -23.02 -34.72 -22.76
N CYS A 398 -22.77 -33.41 -22.47
CA CYS A 398 -22.53 -32.42 -23.49
C CYS A 398 -21.20 -31.68 -23.33
N GLU A 399 -20.37 -32.09 -22.35
CA GLU A 399 -19.05 -31.54 -21.99
C GLU A 399 -19.00 -30.01 -21.71
N LYS A 400 -20.17 -29.35 -21.69
CA LYS A 400 -20.24 -27.94 -21.32
C LYS A 400 -19.90 -27.79 -19.86
N THR A 401 -19.07 -26.79 -19.58
CA THR A 401 -18.63 -26.43 -18.23
C THR A 401 -19.38 -25.24 -17.73
N TYR A 402 -19.76 -25.30 -16.44
CA TYR A 402 -20.28 -24.17 -15.69
C TYR A 402 -19.34 -23.87 -14.52
N THR A 403 -18.85 -22.64 -14.46
CA THR A 403 -18.02 -22.19 -13.34
C THR A 403 -18.83 -21.26 -12.47
N GLY A 404 -18.89 -21.58 -11.17
CA GLY A 404 -19.62 -20.80 -10.20
C GLY A 404 -18.81 -20.53 -8.95
N ILE A 405 -19.26 -19.55 -8.16
CA ILE A 405 -18.67 -19.19 -6.87
C ILE A 405 -19.68 -19.56 -5.78
N THR A 406 -19.21 -20.24 -4.74
CA THR A 406 -20.02 -20.48 -3.55
C THR A 406 -19.54 -19.62 -2.38
N LEU A 407 -20.47 -18.87 -1.80
CA LEU A 407 -20.28 -18.11 -0.56
C LEU A 407 -20.87 -18.85 0.65
N ARG A 408 -21.41 -20.06 0.45
CA ARG A 408 -22.08 -20.87 1.47
C ARG A 408 -21.39 -22.21 1.61
N ARG A 409 -21.60 -22.85 2.76
CA ARG A 409 -21.21 -24.24 3.01
C ARG A 409 -21.81 -25.15 1.94
N ILE A 410 -20.98 -25.89 1.24
CA ILE A 410 -21.47 -26.98 0.36
C ILE A 410 -21.81 -28.14 1.29
N HIS A 411 -23.09 -28.34 1.58
CA HIS A 411 -23.54 -29.56 2.22
C HIS A 411 -23.54 -30.68 1.18
N ALA A 412 -22.75 -31.72 1.40
CA ALA A 412 -22.61 -32.87 0.52
C ALA A 412 -23.93 -33.61 0.21
N ASN A 413 -25.01 -33.32 0.96
CA ASN A 413 -26.28 -33.98 0.84
C ASN A 413 -27.32 -33.28 -0.06
N ASN A 414 -27.00 -32.19 -0.72
CA ASN A 414 -27.95 -31.41 -1.53
C ASN A 414 -27.44 -31.09 -2.95
N VAL A 415 -26.73 -32.02 -3.58
CA VAL A 415 -26.59 -32.00 -5.05
C VAL A 415 -27.68 -32.89 -5.62
N ALA A 416 -28.94 -32.53 -5.38
CA ALA A 416 -30.03 -33.00 -6.23
C ALA A 416 -29.97 -32.16 -7.51
N VAL A 417 -29.49 -32.75 -8.58
CA VAL A 417 -29.66 -32.20 -9.92
C VAL A 417 -31.15 -32.33 -10.25
N GLU A 418 -31.93 -31.26 -10.04
CA GLU A 418 -33.25 -31.19 -10.66
C GLU A 418 -33.06 -31.19 -12.17
N LYS A 419 -33.52 -32.26 -12.78
CA LYS A 419 -33.66 -32.35 -14.24
C LYS A 419 -34.80 -31.41 -14.66
N GLN A 420 -34.50 -30.38 -15.39
CA GLN A 420 -35.40 -29.78 -16.38
C GLN A 420 -34.74 -29.84 -17.76
#